data_ef223f5548697ff3b6523adf07cfa4b7
#
_entry.id   ef223f5548697ff3b6523adf07cfa4b7
#
_cell.length_a   1.000
_cell.length_b   1.000
_cell.length_c   1.000
_cell.angle_alpha   90.00
_cell.angle_beta   90.00
_cell.angle_gamma   90.00
#
_symmetry.space_group_name_H-M   'P 1'
#
loop_
_entity.id
_entity.type
_entity.pdbx_description
1 polymer ?
#
loop_
_entity_poly.entity_id
_entity_poly.type
_entity_poly.pdbx_seq_one_letter_code
_entity_poly.pdbx_strand_id
1 'polypeptide(L)'
;MKILNLYSGVGGNRKLWGDEYEVTAVEIEQYIADAYKELNTNDEVVVADAHQYLIENFQKFDIIWSSPPCPSHSRTSTSLSGWGVFRYPDMKLYEEIIFLKHFFKGNFVVENVIPYYETLVKPTIEIDRHLFWSNFPITPLKVERNYDVSRATKEVLSEHHGIILPEKTKDKRKLLRNCVTPTVGLHILNCAVGDFNKNFEPQTLFGNEM
;
A
#
# COMPACT_ATOMS: atom_id res chain seq x y z
N MET A 1 2.38 -18.91 -4.48
CA MET A 1 2.46 -18.25 -3.16
C MET A 1 1.23 -17.38 -3.02
N LYS A 2 0.52 -17.49 -1.88
CA LYS A 2 -0.73 -16.77 -1.61
C LYS A 2 -0.48 -15.48 -0.86
N ILE A 3 -0.92 -14.36 -1.42
CA ILE A 3 -0.73 -13.04 -0.85
C ILE A 3 -2.10 -12.42 -0.51
N LEU A 4 -2.25 -11.94 0.72
CA LEU A 4 -3.38 -11.13 1.15
C LEU A 4 -2.98 -9.65 1.07
N ASN A 5 -3.72 -8.87 0.28
CA ASN A 5 -3.54 -7.42 0.12
C ASN A 5 -4.74 -6.69 0.74
N LEU A 6 -4.59 -6.25 1.98
CA LEU A 6 -5.62 -5.59 2.76
C LEU A 6 -5.63 -4.08 2.54
N TYR A 7 -6.82 -3.48 2.54
CA TYR A 7 -7.02 -2.06 2.22
C TYR A 7 -6.42 -1.73 0.85
N SER A 8 -6.68 -2.60 -0.12
CA SER A 8 -5.95 -2.67 -1.39
C SER A 8 -6.05 -1.39 -2.24
N GLY A 9 -7.04 -0.54 -1.98
CA GLY A 9 -7.28 0.64 -2.80
C GLY A 9 -7.41 0.27 -4.27
N VAL A 10 -6.66 0.95 -5.13
CA VAL A 10 -6.59 0.63 -6.57
C VAL A 10 -5.35 -0.19 -6.94
N GLY A 11 -4.64 -0.76 -5.95
CA GLY A 11 -3.54 -1.67 -6.19
C GLY A 11 -2.21 -1.02 -6.55
N GLY A 12 -1.90 0.17 -5.99
CA GLY A 12 -0.62 0.81 -6.25
C GLY A 12 0.58 -0.06 -5.90
N ASN A 13 0.57 -0.69 -4.72
CA ASN A 13 1.58 -1.64 -4.28
C ASN A 13 1.64 -2.91 -5.16
N ARG A 14 0.47 -3.37 -5.65
CA ARG A 14 0.30 -4.61 -6.46
C ARG A 14 0.80 -4.46 -7.90
N LYS A 15 0.82 -3.26 -8.44
CA LYS A 15 0.98 -2.95 -9.87
C LYS A 15 2.12 -3.69 -10.57
N LEU A 16 3.25 -3.92 -9.89
CA LEU A 16 4.44 -4.54 -10.47
C LEU A 16 4.72 -5.95 -9.91
N TRP A 17 3.80 -6.52 -9.14
CA TRP A 17 4.01 -7.88 -8.61
C TRP A 17 3.88 -8.95 -9.66
N GLY A 18 4.21 -9.57 -10.35
CA GLY A 18 3.98 -10.59 -11.39
C GLY A 18 2.67 -11.39 -11.22
N ASP A 19 2.39 -12.20 -12.20
CA ASP A 19 1.18 -13.05 -12.22
C ASP A 19 1.43 -14.43 -11.59
N GLU A 20 2.63 -14.69 -11.10
CA GLU A 20 3.01 -15.92 -10.38
C GLU A 20 2.45 -15.99 -8.96
N TYR A 21 1.88 -14.90 -8.46
CA TYR A 21 1.28 -14.81 -7.13
C TYR A 21 -0.23 -14.93 -7.19
N GLU A 22 -0.80 -15.74 -6.30
CA GLU A 22 -2.23 -15.83 -6.05
C GLU A 22 -2.61 -14.72 -5.05
N VAL A 23 -3.18 -13.63 -5.53
CA VAL A 23 -3.47 -12.44 -4.72
C VAL A 23 -4.96 -12.36 -4.42
N THR A 24 -5.29 -12.24 -3.12
CA THR A 24 -6.62 -11.84 -2.64
C THR A 24 -6.54 -10.41 -2.14
N ALA A 25 -7.24 -9.50 -2.80
CA ALA A 25 -7.33 -8.09 -2.45
C ALA A 25 -8.62 -7.81 -1.70
N VAL A 26 -8.53 -7.09 -0.57
CA VAL A 26 -9.70 -6.72 0.25
C VAL A 26 -9.84 -5.20 0.29
N GLU A 27 -11.01 -4.72 -0.11
CA GLU A 27 -11.37 -3.30 -0.14
C GLU A 27 -12.82 -3.14 0.30
N ILE A 28 -13.11 -2.16 1.16
CA ILE A 28 -14.45 -1.97 1.70
C ILE A 28 -15.39 -1.24 0.72
N GLU A 29 -14.83 -0.36 -0.11
CA GLU A 29 -15.61 0.46 -1.03
C GLU A 29 -15.77 -0.25 -2.38
N GLN A 30 -17.00 -0.65 -2.71
CA GLN A 30 -17.31 -1.39 -3.94
C GLN A 30 -16.74 -0.73 -5.20
N TYR A 31 -16.87 0.60 -5.36
CA TYR A 31 -16.39 1.29 -6.56
C TYR A 31 -14.86 1.31 -6.68
N ILE A 32 -14.13 1.19 -5.57
CA ILE A 32 -12.67 1.06 -5.56
C ILE A 32 -12.28 -0.38 -5.89
N ALA A 33 -12.97 -1.34 -5.31
CA ALA A 33 -12.80 -2.76 -5.62
C ALA A 33 -13.05 -3.06 -7.10
N ASP A 34 -14.08 -2.45 -7.70
CA ASP A 34 -14.35 -2.55 -9.14
C ASP A 34 -13.18 -2.00 -9.97
N ALA A 35 -12.64 -0.84 -9.58
CA ALA A 35 -11.48 -0.25 -10.26
C ALA A 35 -10.23 -1.11 -10.10
N TYR A 36 -9.99 -1.68 -8.90
CA TYR A 36 -8.91 -2.63 -8.66
C TYR A 36 -9.03 -3.85 -9.59
N LYS A 37 -10.22 -4.44 -9.68
CA LYS A 37 -10.47 -5.64 -10.49
C LYS A 37 -10.24 -5.41 -11.98
N GLU A 38 -10.57 -4.22 -12.49
CA GLU A 38 -10.29 -3.86 -13.88
C GLU A 38 -8.77 -3.72 -14.16
N LEU A 39 -7.99 -3.33 -13.15
CA LEU A 39 -6.53 -3.17 -13.25
C LEU A 39 -5.75 -4.47 -13.00
N ASN A 40 -6.30 -5.37 -12.18
CA ASN A 40 -5.65 -6.61 -11.75
C ASN A 40 -6.64 -7.78 -11.94
N THR A 41 -6.86 -8.16 -13.19
CA THR A 41 -7.94 -9.10 -13.59
C THR A 41 -7.75 -10.52 -13.03
N ASN A 42 -6.49 -10.92 -12.75
CA ASN A 42 -6.16 -12.24 -12.24
C ASN A 42 -6.36 -12.37 -10.71
N ASP A 43 -6.44 -11.24 -9.99
CA ASP A 43 -6.58 -11.25 -8.55
C ASP A 43 -8.02 -11.57 -8.12
N GLU A 44 -8.17 -12.26 -6.99
CA GLU A 44 -9.44 -12.34 -6.27
C GLU A 44 -9.69 -11.01 -5.56
N VAL A 45 -10.91 -10.46 -5.70
CA VAL A 45 -11.29 -9.20 -5.03
C VAL A 45 -12.47 -9.45 -4.11
N VAL A 46 -12.30 -9.13 -2.83
CA VAL A 46 -13.29 -9.29 -1.77
C VAL A 46 -13.71 -7.92 -1.26
N VAL A 47 -15.01 -7.63 -1.29
CA VAL A 47 -15.57 -6.40 -0.73
C VAL A 47 -15.96 -6.67 0.72
N ALA A 48 -15.12 -6.24 1.66
CA ALA A 48 -15.30 -6.50 3.10
C ALA A 48 -14.51 -5.50 3.96
N ASP A 49 -14.79 -5.48 5.27
CA ASP A 49 -13.90 -4.86 6.25
C ASP A 49 -12.59 -5.64 6.31
N ALA A 50 -11.49 -4.97 5.97
CA ALA A 50 -10.18 -5.61 5.84
C ALA A 50 -9.63 -6.11 7.19
N HIS A 51 -9.91 -5.40 8.29
CA HIS A 51 -9.51 -5.83 9.63
C HIS A 51 -10.23 -7.12 10.04
N GLN A 52 -11.54 -7.17 9.84
CA GLN A 52 -12.32 -8.37 10.13
C GLN A 52 -11.88 -9.56 9.26
N TYR A 53 -11.68 -9.30 7.96
CA TYR A 53 -11.19 -10.31 7.03
C TYR A 53 -9.82 -10.86 7.42
N LEU A 54 -8.91 -10.00 7.87
CA LEU A 54 -7.60 -10.40 8.39
C LEU A 54 -7.75 -11.43 9.51
N ILE A 55 -8.51 -11.10 10.55
CA ILE A 55 -8.65 -11.95 11.74
C ILE A 55 -9.24 -13.32 11.39
N GLU A 56 -10.18 -13.37 10.47
CA GLU A 56 -10.84 -14.61 10.06
C GLU A 56 -10.03 -15.48 9.09
N ASN A 57 -9.09 -14.89 8.34
CA ASN A 57 -8.49 -15.57 7.18
C ASN A 57 -6.96 -15.62 7.17
N PHE A 58 -6.25 -14.92 8.05
CA PHE A 58 -4.79 -14.74 7.99
C PHE A 58 -3.99 -16.03 7.80
N GLN A 59 -4.46 -17.15 8.36
CA GLN A 59 -3.77 -18.45 8.29
C GLN A 59 -3.75 -19.09 6.90
N LYS A 60 -4.53 -18.56 5.94
CA LYS A 60 -4.64 -19.09 4.58
C LYS A 60 -3.56 -18.57 3.63
N PHE A 61 -2.75 -17.61 4.07
CA PHE A 61 -1.82 -16.85 3.24
C PHE A 61 -0.37 -17.06 3.66
N ASP A 62 0.53 -16.89 2.70
CA ASP A 62 1.98 -16.96 2.90
C ASP A 62 2.55 -15.59 3.22
N ILE A 63 1.99 -14.53 2.59
CA ILE A 63 2.37 -13.13 2.78
C ILE A 63 1.12 -12.29 3.03
N ILE A 64 1.21 -11.33 3.95
CA ILE A 64 0.17 -10.34 4.22
C ILE A 64 0.74 -8.94 4.07
N TRP A 65 0.13 -8.15 3.17
CA TRP A 65 0.32 -6.71 3.07
C TRP A 65 -0.92 -6.00 3.63
N SER A 66 -0.72 -5.10 4.59
CA SER A 66 -1.81 -4.29 5.15
C SER A 66 -1.48 -2.81 5.08
N SER A 67 -2.41 -2.00 4.56
CA SER A 67 -2.31 -0.53 4.47
C SER A 67 -3.51 0.14 5.16
N PRO A 68 -3.60 0.08 6.51
CA PRO A 68 -4.74 0.64 7.24
C PRO A 68 -4.97 2.12 6.93
N PRO A 69 -6.21 2.63 7.03
CA PRO A 69 -6.54 4.01 6.69
C PRO A 69 -5.70 5.04 7.43
N CYS A 70 -5.05 5.94 6.69
CA CYS A 70 -4.13 6.95 7.21
C CYS A 70 -4.73 8.29 7.70
N PRO A 71 -6.03 8.63 7.53
CA PRO A 71 -6.52 9.99 7.83
C PRO A 71 -6.32 10.42 9.28
N SER A 72 -6.32 9.50 10.25
CA SER A 72 -6.10 9.78 11.67
C SER A 72 -4.63 9.89 12.05
N HIS A 73 -3.72 9.44 11.21
CA HIS A 73 -2.26 9.43 11.44
C HIS A 73 -1.54 10.56 10.72
N SER A 74 -2.06 11.01 9.58
CA SER A 74 -1.42 11.96 8.69
C SER A 74 -1.13 13.32 9.35
N ARG A 75 0.03 13.91 9.05
CA ARG A 75 0.40 15.29 9.45
C ARG A 75 -0.59 16.34 8.96
N THR A 76 -1.35 16.09 7.90
CA THR A 76 -2.42 16.99 7.46
C THR A 76 -3.58 17.06 8.47
N SER A 77 -3.71 16.09 9.38
CA SER A 77 -4.72 16.12 10.46
C SER A 77 -4.41 17.18 11.50
N THR A 78 -3.13 17.57 11.69
CA THR A 78 -2.75 18.63 12.64
C THR A 78 -3.16 20.02 12.17
N SER A 79 -3.29 20.26 10.87
CA SER A 79 -3.78 21.54 10.36
C SER A 79 -5.24 21.84 10.75
N LEU A 80 -6.00 20.79 11.09
CA LEU A 80 -7.37 20.90 11.58
C LEU A 80 -7.44 21.23 13.08
N SER A 81 -6.37 21.01 13.84
CA SER A 81 -6.32 21.33 15.27
C SER A 81 -6.42 22.83 15.53
N GLY A 82 -5.95 23.68 14.62
CA GLY A 82 -6.14 25.13 14.64
C GLY A 82 -7.61 25.57 14.57
N TRP A 83 -8.52 24.67 14.18
CA TRP A 83 -9.97 24.88 14.12
C TRP A 83 -10.70 24.15 15.26
N GLY A 84 -9.96 23.64 16.28
CA GLY A 84 -10.52 22.92 17.42
C GLY A 84 -10.96 21.47 17.11
N VAL A 85 -10.62 20.94 15.95
CA VAL A 85 -10.93 19.56 15.58
C VAL A 85 -9.71 18.68 15.87
N PHE A 86 -9.81 17.85 16.91
CA PHE A 86 -8.78 16.87 17.25
C PHE A 86 -9.15 15.51 16.67
N ARG A 87 -8.19 14.87 15.99
CA ARG A 87 -8.32 13.48 15.55
C ARG A 87 -7.27 12.65 16.28
N TYR A 88 -7.76 11.69 17.05
CA TYR A 88 -6.89 10.73 17.71
C TYR A 88 -6.48 9.63 16.71
N PRO A 89 -5.27 9.05 16.86
CA PRO A 89 -4.82 7.93 16.04
C PRO A 89 -5.80 6.74 16.13
N ASP A 90 -6.12 6.15 14.99
CA ASP A 90 -6.83 4.88 14.96
C ASP A 90 -5.89 3.77 15.42
N MET A 91 -6.19 3.15 16.54
CA MET A 91 -5.33 2.12 17.14
C MET A 91 -5.32 0.81 16.36
N LYS A 92 -6.21 0.62 15.39
CA LYS A 92 -6.24 -0.57 14.51
C LYS A 92 -4.91 -0.77 13.79
N LEU A 93 -4.19 0.31 13.42
CA LEU A 93 -2.84 0.20 12.86
C LEU A 93 -1.92 -0.62 13.77
N TYR A 94 -1.88 -0.30 15.06
CA TYR A 94 -1.00 -0.97 16.01
C TYR A 94 -1.52 -2.34 16.43
N GLU A 95 -2.85 -2.49 16.48
CA GLU A 95 -3.50 -3.78 16.70
C GLU A 95 -3.08 -4.79 15.63
N GLU A 96 -3.14 -4.43 14.35
CA GLU A 96 -2.71 -5.29 13.25
C GLU A 96 -1.21 -5.61 13.28
N ILE A 97 -0.35 -4.62 13.57
CA ILE A 97 1.09 -4.84 13.71
C ILE A 97 1.37 -5.88 14.82
N ILE A 98 0.74 -5.71 15.98
CA ILE A 98 0.93 -6.61 17.13
C ILE A 98 0.34 -7.99 16.82
N PHE A 99 -0.86 -8.04 16.27
CA PHE A 99 -1.53 -9.28 15.88
C PHE A 99 -0.67 -10.10 14.91
N LEU A 100 -0.24 -9.50 13.81
CA LEU A 100 0.57 -10.17 12.80
C LEU A 100 1.91 -10.64 13.37
N LYS A 101 2.56 -9.82 14.18
CA LYS A 101 3.84 -10.15 14.80
C LYS A 101 3.75 -11.38 15.71
N HIS A 102 2.64 -11.59 16.39
CA HIS A 102 2.50 -12.66 17.39
C HIS A 102 1.83 -13.91 16.84
N PHE A 103 0.88 -13.78 15.90
CA PHE A 103 0.04 -14.89 15.49
C PHE A 103 0.29 -15.36 14.06
N PHE A 104 0.79 -14.50 13.17
CA PHE A 104 1.04 -14.89 11.81
C PHE A 104 2.41 -15.58 11.65
N LYS A 105 2.44 -16.67 10.87
CA LYS A 105 3.67 -17.47 10.66
C LYS A 105 4.39 -17.16 9.36
N GLY A 106 3.70 -16.54 8.41
CA GLY A 106 4.26 -16.09 7.14
C GLY A 106 4.96 -14.74 7.25
N ASN A 107 5.29 -14.17 6.11
CA ASN A 107 5.86 -12.84 6.04
C ASN A 107 4.77 -11.76 6.00
N PHE A 108 4.93 -10.69 6.77
CA PHE A 108 3.99 -9.60 6.73
C PHE A 108 4.67 -8.24 6.62
N VAL A 109 3.96 -7.30 6.03
CA VAL A 109 4.27 -5.87 6.07
C VAL A 109 3.00 -5.08 6.34
N VAL A 110 3.09 -4.13 7.26
CA VAL A 110 2.07 -3.11 7.50
C VAL A 110 2.64 -1.77 7.08
N GLU A 111 1.89 -1.01 6.31
CA GLU A 111 2.28 0.29 5.77
C GLU A 111 1.37 1.40 6.31
N ASN A 112 1.95 2.54 6.63
CA ASN A 112 1.18 3.76 6.86
C ASN A 112 2.01 5.01 6.57
N VAL A 113 1.36 6.17 6.50
CA VAL A 113 2.06 7.45 6.34
C VAL A 113 2.90 7.79 7.57
N ILE A 114 3.91 8.65 7.39
CA ILE A 114 4.68 9.21 8.51
C ILE A 114 3.72 10.02 9.38
N PRO A 115 3.50 9.63 10.66
CA PRO A 115 2.49 10.26 11.50
C PRO A 115 2.94 11.62 12.04
N TYR A 116 2.01 12.37 12.64
CA TYR A 116 2.27 13.62 13.34
C TYR A 116 2.78 13.43 14.78
N TYR A 117 2.80 12.20 15.27
CA TYR A 117 3.20 11.79 16.62
C TYR A 117 4.33 10.77 16.55
N GLU A 118 4.98 10.49 17.67
CA GLU A 118 5.96 9.41 17.78
C GLU A 118 5.27 8.05 17.71
N THR A 119 5.78 7.16 16.87
CA THR A 119 5.15 5.84 16.65
C THR A 119 5.21 4.97 17.90
N LEU A 120 4.09 4.32 18.24
CA LEU A 120 4.02 3.43 19.42
C LEU A 120 4.79 2.13 19.23
N VAL A 121 4.94 1.68 18.00
CA VAL A 121 5.78 0.55 17.62
C VAL A 121 6.83 1.06 16.64
N LYS A 122 8.10 0.78 16.91
CA LYS A 122 9.19 1.21 16.03
C LYS A 122 9.04 0.58 14.64
N PRO A 123 9.03 1.37 13.55
CA PRO A 123 8.98 0.83 12.20
C PRO A 123 10.28 0.10 11.84
N THR A 124 10.17 -0.85 10.91
CA THR A 124 11.33 -1.53 10.32
C THR A 124 12.14 -0.56 9.46
N ILE A 125 11.45 0.25 8.66
CA ILE A 125 12.08 1.22 7.75
C ILE A 125 11.10 2.33 7.37
N GLU A 126 11.68 3.47 6.99
CA GLU A 126 11.01 4.55 6.28
C GLU A 126 11.45 4.55 4.82
N ILE A 127 10.51 4.47 3.89
CA ILE A 127 10.76 4.61 2.46
C ILE A 127 9.77 5.63 1.89
N ASP A 128 10.31 6.66 1.21
CA ASP A 128 9.55 7.73 0.63
C ASP A 128 8.74 8.49 1.71
N ARG A 129 7.43 8.42 1.69
CA ARG A 129 6.52 9.09 2.64
C ARG A 129 5.78 8.11 3.56
N HIS A 130 6.24 6.87 3.61
CA HIS A 130 5.59 5.80 4.36
C HIS A 130 6.55 5.13 5.34
N LEU A 131 6.00 4.68 6.44
CA LEU A 131 6.62 3.79 7.39
C LEU A 131 6.14 2.36 7.12
N PHE A 132 7.07 1.42 7.30
CA PHE A 132 6.80 0.00 7.11
C PHE A 132 7.19 -0.78 8.37
N TRP A 133 6.30 -1.66 8.81
CA TRP A 133 6.53 -2.62 9.89
C TRP A 133 6.47 -4.03 9.29
N SER A 134 7.54 -4.79 9.42
CA SER A 134 7.65 -6.15 8.86
C SER A 134 8.36 -7.09 9.82
N ASN A 135 8.20 -8.40 9.61
CA ASN A 135 8.96 -9.43 10.30
C ASN A 135 10.17 -9.93 9.48
N PHE A 136 10.46 -9.29 8.36
CA PHE A 136 11.64 -9.54 7.52
C PHE A 136 12.42 -8.23 7.29
N PRO A 137 13.72 -8.31 6.98
CA PRO A 137 14.53 -7.14 6.67
C PRO A 137 14.11 -6.52 5.32
N ILE A 138 13.98 -5.19 5.30
CA ILE A 138 13.75 -4.42 4.08
C ILE A 138 14.99 -3.57 3.84
N THR A 139 15.60 -3.69 2.65
CA THR A 139 16.75 -2.88 2.28
C THR A 139 16.32 -1.45 1.92
N PRO A 140 17.19 -0.44 2.16
CA PRO A 140 16.88 0.92 1.78
C PRO A 140 16.61 1.08 0.27
N LEU A 141 15.60 1.87 -0.06
CA LEU A 141 15.27 2.24 -1.44
C LEU A 141 15.10 3.74 -1.54
N LYS A 142 15.81 4.38 -2.47
CA LYS A 142 15.62 5.78 -2.78
C LYS A 142 14.56 5.92 -3.86
N VAL A 143 13.50 6.67 -3.55
CA VAL A 143 12.45 7.02 -4.53
C VAL A 143 12.71 8.45 -5.01
N GLU A 144 12.90 8.61 -6.30
CA GLU A 144 13.06 9.95 -6.90
C GLU A 144 11.68 10.49 -7.28
N ARG A 145 11.43 11.73 -6.89
CA ARG A 145 10.18 12.42 -7.15
C ARG A 145 10.47 13.90 -7.43
N ASN A 146 9.95 14.39 -8.53
CA ASN A 146 10.16 15.76 -9.00
C ASN A 146 8.90 16.63 -8.83
N TYR A 147 7.95 16.22 -8.01
CA TYR A 147 6.69 16.92 -7.74
C TYR A 147 6.25 16.82 -6.29
N ASP A 148 5.44 17.79 -5.84
CA ASP A 148 4.78 17.77 -4.55
C ASP A 148 3.46 16.99 -4.67
N VAL A 149 3.36 15.87 -3.94
CA VAL A 149 2.18 14.99 -3.94
C VAL A 149 0.91 15.72 -3.51
N SER A 150 1.02 16.72 -2.63
CA SER A 150 -0.14 17.48 -2.15
C SER A 150 -0.76 18.35 -3.25
N ARG A 151 0.04 18.80 -4.21
CA ARG A 151 -0.33 19.69 -5.31
C ARG A 151 -0.47 18.98 -6.66
N ALA A 152 0.04 17.75 -6.77
CA ALA A 152 0.04 17.00 -8.00
C ALA A 152 -1.38 16.82 -8.58
N THR A 153 -1.51 16.95 -9.89
CA THR A 153 -2.76 16.65 -10.61
C THR A 153 -2.95 15.13 -10.74
N LYS A 154 -4.13 14.69 -11.15
CA LYS A 154 -4.37 13.27 -11.38
C LYS A 154 -3.49 12.72 -12.52
N GLU A 155 -3.18 13.55 -13.52
CA GLU A 155 -2.33 13.18 -14.67
C GLU A 155 -0.90 12.90 -14.20
N VAL A 156 -0.31 13.78 -13.41
CA VAL A 156 1.04 13.63 -12.83
C VAL A 156 1.11 12.38 -11.95
N LEU A 157 0.09 12.14 -11.13
CA LEU A 157 0.03 10.96 -10.27
C LEU A 157 -0.16 9.67 -11.08
N SER A 158 -1.00 9.72 -12.12
CA SER A 158 -1.24 8.59 -13.02
C SER A 158 0.04 8.19 -13.76
N GLU A 159 0.77 9.16 -14.29
CA GLU A 159 2.06 8.95 -14.94
C GLU A 159 3.10 8.38 -13.98
N HIS A 160 3.24 8.97 -12.79
CA HIS A 160 4.20 8.49 -11.78
C HIS A 160 3.95 7.04 -11.35
N HIS A 161 2.68 6.66 -11.16
CA HIS A 161 2.33 5.30 -10.77
C HIS A 161 2.18 4.35 -11.95
N GLY A 162 2.15 4.83 -13.19
CA GLY A 162 1.83 4.03 -14.35
C GLY A 162 0.42 3.42 -14.27
N ILE A 163 -0.52 4.09 -13.56
CA ILE A 163 -1.88 3.61 -13.33
C ILE A 163 -2.88 4.54 -14.01
N ILE A 164 -3.61 4.00 -14.96
CA ILE A 164 -4.73 4.69 -15.62
C ILE A 164 -6.04 4.13 -15.05
N LEU A 165 -6.70 4.91 -14.20
CA LEU A 165 -7.96 4.47 -13.59
C LEU A 165 -9.10 4.45 -14.60
N PRO A 166 -10.01 3.44 -14.53
CA PRO A 166 -11.19 3.35 -15.36
C PRO A 166 -11.99 4.65 -15.40
N GLU A 167 -12.62 4.96 -16.50
CA GLU A 167 -13.26 6.27 -16.71
C GLU A 167 -14.35 6.57 -15.68
N LYS A 168 -15.11 5.56 -15.29
CA LYS A 168 -16.20 5.62 -14.29
C LYS A 168 -15.72 5.74 -12.83
N THR A 169 -14.41 5.61 -12.57
CA THR A 169 -13.87 5.68 -11.20
C THR A 169 -14.02 7.09 -10.62
N LYS A 170 -14.61 7.18 -9.44
CA LYS A 170 -14.75 8.44 -8.69
C LYS A 170 -13.45 8.79 -7.98
N ASP A 171 -13.27 10.06 -7.59
CA ASP A 171 -12.16 10.55 -6.76
C ASP A 171 -10.75 10.13 -7.23
N LYS A 172 -10.54 10.00 -8.55
CA LYS A 172 -9.29 9.49 -9.16
C LYS A 172 -8.03 10.10 -8.56
N ARG A 173 -8.00 11.44 -8.37
CA ARG A 173 -6.85 12.12 -7.77
C ARG A 173 -6.57 11.66 -6.33
N LYS A 174 -7.62 11.49 -5.51
CA LYS A 174 -7.50 11.01 -4.13
C LYS A 174 -6.95 9.58 -4.09
N LEU A 175 -7.50 8.69 -4.93
CA LEU A 175 -7.07 7.30 -5.01
C LEU A 175 -5.61 7.19 -5.43
N LEU A 176 -5.20 7.87 -6.51
CA LEU A 176 -3.80 7.87 -6.96
C LEU A 176 -2.85 8.49 -5.93
N ARG A 177 -3.27 9.56 -5.25
CA ARG A 177 -2.45 10.18 -4.19
C ARG A 177 -2.20 9.24 -3.01
N ASN A 178 -3.13 8.35 -2.72
CA ASN A 178 -3.02 7.39 -1.62
C ASN A 178 -2.29 6.10 -2.01
N CYS A 179 -1.95 5.92 -3.27
CA CYS A 179 -1.17 4.75 -3.70
C CYS A 179 0.23 4.74 -3.08
N VAL A 180 0.65 3.57 -2.66
CA VAL A 180 2.09 3.26 -2.53
C VAL A 180 2.70 3.24 -3.93
N THR A 181 3.87 3.83 -4.09
CA THR A 181 4.58 3.82 -5.38
C THR A 181 4.85 2.39 -5.82
N PRO A 182 4.52 1.98 -7.05
CA PRO A 182 4.63 0.59 -7.50
C PRO A 182 6.03 -0.03 -7.33
N THR A 183 7.08 0.76 -7.54
CA THR A 183 8.47 0.32 -7.34
C THR A 183 8.76 0.00 -5.87
N VAL A 184 8.17 0.74 -4.93
CA VAL A 184 8.25 0.43 -3.49
C VAL A 184 7.51 -0.86 -3.19
N GLY A 185 6.30 -1.04 -3.76
CA GLY A 185 5.52 -2.27 -3.61
C GLY A 185 6.29 -3.51 -4.05
N LEU A 186 6.90 -3.44 -5.25
CA LEU A 186 7.73 -4.54 -5.78
C LEU A 186 8.97 -4.77 -4.93
N HIS A 187 9.68 -3.72 -4.54
CA HIS A 187 10.88 -3.83 -3.71
C HIS A 187 10.61 -4.55 -2.39
N ILE A 188 9.53 -4.19 -1.72
CA ILE A 188 9.14 -4.82 -0.44
C ILE A 188 8.73 -6.29 -0.66
N LEU A 189 8.00 -6.59 -1.74
CA LEU A 189 7.66 -7.98 -2.08
C LEU A 189 8.92 -8.81 -2.32
N ASN A 190 9.89 -8.30 -3.09
CA ASN A 190 11.17 -8.98 -3.32
C ASN A 190 11.92 -9.24 -2.00
N CYS A 191 11.91 -8.29 -1.06
CA CYS A 191 12.45 -8.50 0.27
C CYS A 191 11.70 -9.61 1.03
N ALA A 192 10.36 -9.63 0.93
CA ALA A 192 9.53 -10.63 1.60
C ALA A 192 9.75 -12.05 1.09
N VAL A 193 10.00 -12.22 -0.21
CA VAL A 193 10.25 -13.54 -0.82
C VAL A 193 11.72 -13.96 -0.78
N GLY A 194 12.62 -13.11 -0.24
CA GLY A 194 14.05 -13.38 -0.16
C GLY A 194 14.79 -13.24 -1.49
N ASP A 195 14.19 -12.58 -2.48
CA ASP A 195 14.78 -12.37 -3.81
C ASP A 195 15.53 -11.04 -3.87
N PHE A 196 16.65 -10.96 -3.14
CA PHE A 196 17.50 -9.76 -3.07
C PHE A 196 18.29 -9.50 -4.36
N ASN A 197 18.29 -10.42 -5.34
CA ASN A 197 19.14 -10.40 -6.52
C ASN A 197 18.42 -9.99 -7.81
N LYS A 198 17.13 -9.75 -7.83
CA LYS A 198 16.50 -9.11 -8.98
C LYS A 198 16.91 -7.63 -8.99
N ASN A 199 18.05 -7.34 -9.62
CA ASN A 199 18.46 -6.00 -9.96
C ASN A 199 17.30 -5.33 -10.69
N PHE A 200 16.85 -4.22 -10.12
CA PHE A 200 15.85 -3.36 -10.70
C PHE A 200 16.46 -2.74 -11.97
N GLU A 201 16.24 -3.36 -13.13
CA GLU A 201 16.35 -2.66 -14.40
C GLU A 201 15.11 -1.78 -14.52
N PRO A 202 15.24 -0.44 -14.52
CA PRO A 202 14.10 0.43 -14.76
C PRO A 202 13.55 0.10 -16.15
N GLN A 203 12.40 -0.54 -16.20
CA GLN A 203 11.67 -0.67 -17.47
C GLN A 203 11.34 0.75 -17.91
N THR A 204 12.01 1.21 -18.95
CA THR A 204 11.62 2.42 -19.67
C THR A 204 10.23 2.17 -20.23
N LEU A 205 9.24 2.88 -19.69
CA LEU A 205 7.82 2.78 -20.09
C LEU A 205 7.57 3.25 -21.54
N PHE A 206 8.62 3.62 -22.25
CA PHE A 206 8.56 3.99 -23.67
C PHE A 206 9.55 3.11 -24.43
N GLY A 207 9.01 2.14 -25.17
CA GLY A 207 9.78 1.42 -26.17
C GLY A 207 10.38 2.43 -27.15
N ASN A 208 11.69 2.39 -27.31
CA ASN A 208 12.35 3.06 -28.42
C ASN A 208 11.88 2.37 -29.72
N GLU A 209 10.88 2.92 -30.37
CA GLU A 209 10.71 2.72 -31.81
C GLU A 209 11.74 3.61 -32.51
N MET A 210 12.77 2.98 -33.08
CA MET A 210 13.54 3.55 -34.18
C MET A 210 12.93 3.11 -35.50
#